data_b0573e55faae94acf4823fb935423854
#
_entry.id   b0573e55faae94acf4823fb935423854
#
_cell.length_a   1.000
_cell.length_b   1.000
_cell.length_c   1.000
_cell.angle_alpha   90.00
_cell.angle_beta   90.00
_cell.angle_gamma   90.00
#
_symmetry.space_group_name_H-M   'P 1'
#
loop_
_entity.id
_entity.type
_entity.pdbx_description
1 polymer ?
#
loop_
_entity_poly.entity_id
_entity_poly.type
_entity_poly.pdbx_seq_one_letter_code
_entity_poly.pdbx_strand_id
1 'polypeptide(L)' 'KTMNRLRDLREDADLNQTRVAQFLGMSQTGYSKYETGENDIPTQVLIKLAGFYKTSTDYILGISDRRDPQ' A
#
# COMPACT_ATOMS: atom_id res chain seq x y z
N LYS A 1 13.67 1.60 7.72
CA LYS A 1 13.48 0.67 6.59
C LYS A 1 12.06 0.16 6.58
N THR A 2 11.43 0.25 5.41
CA THR A 2 10.05 -0.20 5.29
C THR A 2 9.96 -1.72 5.27
N MET A 3 8.89 -2.23 5.89
CA MET A 3 8.61 -3.66 5.92
C MET A 3 7.49 -4.04 4.96
N ASN A 4 6.86 -3.05 4.31
CA ASN A 4 5.72 -3.32 3.45
C ASN A 4 6.07 -3.17 1.97
N ARG A 5 5.16 -3.65 1.12
CA ARG A 5 5.35 -3.65 -0.35
C ARG A 5 4.55 -2.57 -1.07
N LEU A 6 4.10 -1.53 -0.37
CA LEU A 6 3.27 -0.49 -1.00
C LEU A 6 3.99 0.20 -2.16
N ARG A 7 5.24 0.56 -1.95
CA ARG A 7 6.00 1.24 -2.99
C ARG A 7 6.17 0.36 -4.22
N ASP A 8 6.50 -0.91 -4.02
CA ASP A 8 6.69 -1.84 -5.13
C ASP A 8 5.40 -2.01 -5.93
N LEU A 9 4.28 -2.18 -5.23
CA LEU A 9 2.98 -2.32 -5.90
C LEU A 9 2.62 -1.05 -6.68
N ARG A 10 2.87 0.10 -6.08
CA ARG A 10 2.58 1.38 -6.71
C ARG A 10 3.43 1.58 -7.98
N GLU A 11 4.72 1.32 -7.88
CA GLU A 11 5.63 1.48 -9.01
C GLU A 11 5.31 0.49 -10.12
N ASP A 12 4.97 -0.74 -9.78
CA ASP A 12 4.57 -1.74 -10.76
C ASP A 12 3.32 -1.33 -11.53
N ALA A 13 2.44 -0.56 -10.90
CA ALA A 13 1.22 -0.06 -11.52
C ALA A 13 1.42 1.28 -12.24
N ASP A 14 2.65 1.79 -12.29
CA ASP A 14 2.99 3.09 -12.90
C ASP A 14 2.23 4.25 -12.27
N LEU A 15 2.06 4.21 -10.96
CA LEU A 15 1.36 5.26 -10.23
C LEU A 15 2.35 6.06 -9.38
N ASN A 16 2.03 7.35 -9.19
CA ASN A 16 2.77 8.16 -8.24
C ASN A 16 2.02 8.19 -6.89
N GLN A 17 2.69 8.73 -5.86
CA GLN A 17 2.10 8.76 -4.52
C GLN A 17 0.84 9.60 -4.46
N THR A 18 0.81 10.71 -5.20
CA THR A 18 -0.36 11.60 -5.23
C THR A 18 -1.60 10.86 -5.72
N ARG A 19 -1.46 10.04 -6.75
CA ARG A 19 -2.59 9.30 -7.31
C ARG A 19 -3.16 8.29 -6.32
N VAL A 20 -2.28 7.57 -5.62
CA VAL A 20 -2.75 6.61 -4.61
C VAL A 20 -3.37 7.33 -3.42
N ALA A 21 -2.77 8.45 -3.00
CA ALA A 21 -3.34 9.26 -1.92
C ALA A 21 -4.75 9.75 -2.29
N GLN A 22 -4.96 10.16 -3.55
CA GLN A 22 -6.28 10.58 -4.02
C GLN A 22 -7.30 9.45 -3.89
N PHE A 23 -6.90 8.24 -4.29
CA PHE A 23 -7.77 7.08 -4.14
C PHE A 23 -8.19 6.88 -2.68
N LEU A 24 -7.25 7.09 -1.76
CA LEU A 24 -7.49 6.91 -0.33
C LEU A 24 -8.18 8.12 0.32
N GLY A 25 -8.30 9.23 -0.39
CA GLY A 25 -8.89 10.44 0.16
C GLY A 25 -8.02 11.13 1.19
N MET A 26 -6.69 11.07 1.01
CA MET A 26 -5.75 11.65 1.96
C MET A 26 -4.64 12.41 1.24
N SER A 27 -3.80 13.11 2.02
CA SER A 27 -2.70 13.89 1.45
C SER A 27 -1.57 12.96 1.00
N GLN A 28 -0.79 13.44 0.02
CA GLN A 28 0.38 12.70 -0.46
C GLN A 28 1.41 12.52 0.67
N THR A 29 1.60 13.54 1.50
CA THR A 29 2.53 13.46 2.62
C THR A 29 2.11 12.37 3.61
N GLY A 30 0.81 12.30 3.93
CA GLY A 30 0.29 11.27 4.83
C GLY A 30 0.48 9.88 4.26
N TYR A 31 0.16 9.72 2.98
CA TYR A 31 0.35 8.42 2.32
C TYR A 31 1.82 8.01 2.30
N SER A 32 2.72 8.97 2.01
CA SER A 32 4.15 8.69 1.95
C SER A 32 4.66 8.05 3.23
N LYS A 33 4.11 8.45 4.37
CA LYS A 33 4.53 7.90 5.67
C LYS A 33 4.14 6.43 5.83
N TYR A 34 3.13 5.96 5.11
CA TYR A 34 2.82 4.54 5.07
C TYR A 34 3.89 3.77 4.30
N GLU A 35 4.36 4.32 3.17
CA GLU A 35 5.38 3.65 2.37
C GLU A 35 6.71 3.55 3.11
N THR A 36 7.07 4.58 3.87
CA THR A 36 8.33 4.59 4.61
C THR A 36 8.26 3.78 5.90
N GLY A 37 7.06 3.45 6.37
CA GLY A 37 6.88 2.78 7.66
C GLY A 37 6.91 3.74 8.84
N GLU A 38 6.99 5.04 8.59
CA GLU A 38 6.95 6.04 9.66
C GLU A 38 5.62 5.99 10.41
N ASN A 39 4.52 5.75 9.70
CA ASN A 39 3.21 5.54 10.29
C ASN A 39 2.70 4.15 9.93
N ASP A 40 2.03 3.52 10.88
CA ASP A 40 1.37 2.25 10.61
C ASP A 40 0.19 2.45 9.67
N ILE A 41 -0.09 1.45 8.86
CA ILE A 41 -1.22 1.49 7.93
C ILE A 41 -2.49 1.11 8.69
N PRO A 42 -3.49 2.01 8.77
CA PRO A 42 -4.75 1.64 9.41
C PRO A 42 -5.41 0.46 8.69
N THR A 43 -6.11 -0.37 9.45
CA THR A 43 -6.73 -1.57 8.90
C THR A 43 -7.60 -1.28 7.69
N GLN A 44 -8.42 -0.22 7.76
CA GLN A 44 -9.31 0.13 6.64
C GLN A 44 -8.53 0.52 5.38
N VAL A 45 -7.44 1.25 5.55
CA VAL A 45 -6.58 1.64 4.43
C VAL A 45 -5.91 0.41 3.83
N LEU A 46 -5.44 -0.49 4.68
CA LEU A 46 -4.79 -1.72 4.24
C LEU A 46 -5.75 -2.56 3.38
N ILE A 47 -6.99 -2.70 3.83
CA ILE A 47 -8.01 -3.45 3.09
C ILE A 47 -8.30 -2.80 1.74
N LYS A 48 -8.43 -1.47 1.71
CA LYS A 48 -8.65 -0.74 0.45
C LYS A 48 -7.51 -0.93 -0.54
N LEU A 49 -6.27 -0.89 -0.04
CA LEU A 49 -5.11 -1.05 -0.90
C LEU A 49 -5.00 -2.48 -1.43
N ALA A 50 -5.34 -3.48 -0.62
CA ALA A 50 -5.35 -4.87 -1.07
C ALA A 50 -6.33 -5.05 -2.22
N GLY A 51 -7.52 -4.47 -2.11
CA GLY A 51 -8.52 -4.51 -3.18
C GLY A 51 -8.08 -3.73 -4.41
N PHE A 52 -7.47 -2.58 -4.21
CA PHE A 52 -7.00 -1.71 -5.29
C PHE A 52 -5.93 -2.41 -6.15
N TYR A 53 -4.99 -3.08 -5.51
CA TYR A 53 -3.91 -3.79 -6.20
C TYR A 53 -4.25 -5.25 -6.50
N LYS A 54 -5.43 -5.71 -6.09
CA LYS A 54 -5.88 -7.10 -6.29
C LYS A 54 -4.88 -8.09 -5.70
N THR A 55 -4.54 -7.85 -4.45
CA THR A 55 -3.61 -8.69 -3.70
C THR A 55 -4.14 -8.89 -2.28
N SER A 56 -3.37 -9.57 -1.44
CA SER A 56 -3.75 -9.80 -0.06
C SER A 56 -3.10 -8.78 0.87
N THR A 57 -3.69 -8.58 2.04
CA THR A 57 -3.08 -7.76 3.08
C THR A 57 -1.77 -8.39 3.54
N ASP A 58 -1.69 -9.73 3.55
CA ASP A 58 -0.47 -10.43 3.94
C ASP A 58 0.67 -10.12 2.98
N TYR A 59 0.40 -10.07 1.68
CA TYR A 59 1.42 -9.72 0.69
C TYR A 59 1.92 -8.29 0.91
N ILE A 60 0.98 -7.35 1.12
CA ILE A 60 1.36 -5.96 1.35
C ILE A 60 2.26 -5.83 2.57
N LEU A 61 1.94 -6.57 3.64
CA LEU A 61 2.69 -6.50 4.90
C LEU A 61 4.00 -7.30 4.87
N GLY A 62 4.25 -8.04 3.80
CA GLY A 62 5.48 -8.84 3.70
C GLY A 62 5.43 -10.16 4.42
N ILE A 63 4.25 -10.58 4.86
CA ILE A 63 4.07 -11.86 5.57
C ILE A 63 4.01 -13.02 4.59
N SER A 64 3.50 -12.77 3.39
CA SER A 64 3.35 -13.78 2.34
C SER A 64 4.07 -13.30 1.08
N ASP A 65 4.64 -14.23 0.33
CA ASP A 65 5.24 -13.94 -0.97
C ASP A 65 4.26 -14.15 -2.13
N ARG A 66 3.03 -14.56 -1.82
CA ARG A 66 2.02 -14.78 -2.86
C ARG A 66 1.27 -13.49 -3.12
N ARG A 67 1.47 -12.96 -4.32
CA ARG A 67 0.80 -11.71 -4.70
C ARG A 67 -0.68 -11.92 -4.94
N ASP A 68 -1.08 -13.07 -5.49
CA ASP A 68 -2.48 -13.33 -5.81
C ASP A 68 -3.30 -13.46 -4.53
N PRO A 69 -4.50 -12.85 -4.47
CA PRO A 69 -5.34 -13.00 -3.29
C PRO A 69 -5.81 -14.45 -3.12
N GLN A 70 -6.00 -14.83 -1.87
CA GLN A 70 -6.50 -16.17 -1.54
C GLN A 70 -8.00 -16.27 -1.57
#